data_8c5a613a91dc75e3d152fb68c0fb9d9a
#
_entry.id   8c5a613a91dc75e3d152fb68c0fb9d9a
#
_cell.length_a   1.000
_cell.length_b   1.000
_cell.length_c   1.000
_cell.angle_alpha   90.00
_cell.angle_beta   90.00
_cell.angle_gamma   90.00
#
_symmetry.space_group_name_H-M   'P 1'
#
loop_
_entity.id
_entity.type
_entity.pdbx_description
1 polymer ?
#
loop_
_entity_poly.entity_id
_entity_poly.type
_entity_poly.pdbx_seq_one_letter_code
_entity_poly.pdbx_strand_id
1 'polypeptide(L)'
;KWLQQLHYFGISIVKNAPTDVNSGFDILKNISHTRETFFKTPFEVIDIPNPNNSAYTAAGLRNHIDLPYYEIAPGYQFLHCLINNATGGESVAVDGFKVIDYLKNNHPNDYDVLLKTSVKFVNRDYTTNTIRVMHKPIITLDHNNDYNDIRFSVAYMGVMDCHPDQMDHFYSAYRKLLSLLHDQRFEINFRMQAGDIFSFNNRRVLHGRKEYDANSGERHLQGYYMDRDEILGRLNYIENLNP
;
A
#
# COMPACT_ATOMS: atom_id res chain seq x y z
N LYS A 1 -7.49 -10.08 -18.25
CA LYS A 1 -8.07 -10.55 -16.98
C LYS A 1 -7.31 -10.04 -15.75
N TRP A 2 -5.96 -10.22 -15.62
CA TRP A 2 -5.20 -9.76 -14.44
C TRP A 2 -5.36 -8.25 -14.21
N LEU A 3 -5.03 -7.41 -15.20
CA LEU A 3 -5.14 -5.95 -15.08
C LEU A 3 -6.59 -5.47 -14.87
N GLN A 4 -7.57 -6.13 -15.49
CA GLN A 4 -8.99 -5.83 -15.28
C GLN A 4 -9.42 -6.10 -13.85
N GLN A 5 -9.01 -7.24 -13.26
CA GLN A 5 -9.27 -7.53 -11.84
C GLN A 5 -8.59 -6.50 -10.93
N LEU A 6 -7.33 -6.19 -11.20
CA LEU A 6 -6.55 -5.22 -10.45
C LEU A 6 -7.18 -3.82 -10.52
N HIS A 7 -7.67 -3.41 -11.67
CA HIS A 7 -8.37 -2.14 -11.86
C HIS A 7 -9.71 -2.11 -11.11
N TYR A 8 -10.54 -3.13 -11.32
CA TYR A 8 -11.90 -3.19 -10.78
C TYR A 8 -11.92 -3.38 -9.26
N PHE A 9 -11.21 -4.39 -8.75
CA PHE A 9 -11.21 -4.75 -7.33
C PHE A 9 -10.13 -4.03 -6.52
N GLY A 10 -9.16 -3.40 -7.18
CA GLY A 10 -7.99 -2.82 -6.52
C GLY A 10 -6.93 -3.85 -6.12
N ILE A 11 -7.24 -5.16 -6.20
CA ILE A 11 -6.33 -6.27 -5.88
C ILE A 11 -6.44 -7.39 -6.92
N SER A 12 -5.36 -8.16 -7.07
CA SER A 12 -5.36 -9.44 -7.80
C SER A 12 -4.19 -10.31 -7.34
N ILE A 13 -4.33 -11.63 -7.44
CA ILE A 13 -3.26 -12.59 -7.15
C ILE A 13 -3.01 -13.45 -8.39
N VAL A 14 -1.79 -13.42 -8.89
CA VAL A 14 -1.29 -14.38 -9.88
C VAL A 14 -0.68 -15.55 -9.13
N LYS A 15 -0.95 -16.76 -9.57
CA LYS A 15 -0.47 -18.02 -8.99
C LYS A 15 0.57 -18.68 -9.89
N ASN A 16 1.42 -19.50 -9.27
CA ASN A 16 2.39 -20.36 -9.97
C ASN A 16 3.41 -19.59 -10.84
N ALA A 17 3.78 -18.38 -10.42
CA ALA A 17 4.93 -17.69 -10.99
C ALA A 17 6.24 -18.44 -10.62
N PRO A 18 7.29 -18.39 -11.44
CA PRO A 18 8.61 -18.89 -11.05
C PRO A 18 9.09 -18.24 -9.76
N THR A 19 9.84 -18.98 -8.94
CA THR A 19 10.33 -18.50 -7.63
C THR A 19 11.79 -18.12 -7.63
N ASP A 20 12.42 -18.11 -8.79
CA ASP A 20 13.80 -17.62 -8.93
C ASP A 20 13.87 -16.13 -8.63
N VAL A 21 14.98 -15.72 -8.02
CA VAL A 21 15.23 -14.30 -7.73
C VAL A 21 15.14 -13.49 -9.03
N ASN A 22 14.42 -12.36 -8.97
CA ASN A 22 14.11 -11.47 -10.08
C ASN A 22 13.15 -12.00 -11.16
N SER A 23 12.63 -13.22 -11.07
CA SER A 23 11.66 -13.73 -12.05
C SER A 23 10.36 -12.89 -12.13
N GLY A 24 9.99 -12.23 -11.04
CA GLY A 24 8.89 -11.27 -11.03
C GLY A 24 9.10 -10.10 -12.00
N PHE A 25 10.35 -9.65 -12.17
CA PHE A 25 10.70 -8.61 -13.13
C PHE A 25 10.38 -9.03 -14.57
N ASP A 26 10.71 -10.27 -14.92
CA ASP A 26 10.42 -10.83 -16.26
C ASP A 26 8.92 -10.96 -16.56
N ILE A 27 8.12 -11.16 -15.54
CA ILE A 27 6.66 -11.18 -15.67
C ILE A 27 6.12 -9.75 -15.83
N LEU A 28 6.58 -8.82 -14.99
CA LEU A 28 6.05 -7.46 -14.93
C LEU A 28 6.42 -6.63 -16.16
N LYS A 29 7.57 -6.86 -16.79
CA LYS A 29 7.96 -6.20 -18.05
C LYS A 29 6.98 -6.44 -19.20
N ASN A 30 6.16 -7.50 -19.15
CA ASN A 30 5.09 -7.72 -20.13
C ASN A 30 3.91 -6.76 -19.95
N ILE A 31 3.82 -6.08 -18.82
CA ILE A 31 2.86 -5.00 -18.57
C ILE A 31 3.48 -3.70 -19.02
N SER A 32 4.52 -3.24 -18.30
CA SER A 32 5.32 -2.06 -18.57
C SER A 32 6.59 -2.06 -17.71
N HIS A 33 7.32 -0.94 -17.69
CA HIS A 33 8.49 -0.75 -16.85
C HIS A 33 8.09 -0.56 -15.37
N THR A 34 8.93 -1.08 -14.48
CA THR A 34 8.79 -0.87 -13.04
C THR A 34 9.35 0.48 -12.63
N ARG A 35 8.73 1.11 -11.63
CA ARG A 35 9.19 2.36 -11.05
C ARG A 35 10.31 2.09 -10.05
N GLU A 36 11.47 2.64 -10.29
CA GLU A 36 12.56 2.64 -9.32
C GLU A 36 12.28 3.68 -8.22
N THR A 37 12.60 3.31 -6.97
CA THR A 37 12.57 4.18 -5.81
C THR A 37 13.91 4.10 -5.08
N PHE A 38 14.07 4.79 -3.94
CA PHE A 38 15.29 4.64 -3.14
C PHE A 38 15.47 3.22 -2.54
N PHE A 39 14.44 2.40 -2.55
CA PHE A 39 14.53 0.97 -2.22
C PHE A 39 15.10 0.11 -3.36
N LYS A 40 15.38 0.72 -4.55
CA LYS A 40 15.70 0.03 -5.81
C LYS A 40 14.50 -0.76 -6.37
N THR A 41 14.73 -1.59 -7.38
CA THR A 41 13.74 -2.48 -7.97
C THR A 41 14.44 -3.76 -8.50
N PRO A 42 14.04 -4.96 -8.03
CA PRO A 42 13.12 -5.19 -6.93
C PRO A 42 13.67 -4.71 -5.58
N PHE A 43 12.77 -4.49 -4.61
CA PHE A 43 13.16 -4.36 -3.23
C PHE A 43 12.87 -5.66 -2.47
N GLU A 44 13.70 -5.97 -1.51
CA GLU A 44 13.58 -7.20 -0.73
C GLU A 44 12.65 -7.01 0.47
N VAL A 45 11.86 -8.03 0.79
CA VAL A 45 11.04 -8.11 2.00
C VAL A 45 11.43 -9.39 2.74
N ILE A 46 12.47 -9.27 3.54
CA ILE A 46 13.08 -10.34 4.33
C ILE A 46 13.38 -9.82 5.73
N ASP A 47 13.50 -10.72 6.69
CA ASP A 47 14.01 -10.38 8.01
C ASP A 47 15.54 -10.23 7.97
N ILE A 48 16.05 -9.08 8.43
CA ILE A 48 17.49 -8.80 8.46
C ILE A 48 17.94 -8.33 9.84
N PRO A 49 19.16 -8.64 10.26
CA PRO A 49 19.74 -8.11 11.50
C PRO A 49 19.83 -6.56 11.45
N ASN A 50 19.46 -5.89 12.55
CA ASN A 50 19.50 -4.44 12.70
C ASN A 50 18.75 -3.67 11.58
N PRO A 51 17.45 -3.95 11.39
CA PRO A 51 16.67 -3.37 10.31
C PRO A 51 16.49 -1.85 10.48
N ASN A 52 16.58 -1.12 9.37
CA ASN A 52 16.27 0.31 9.30
C ASN A 52 14.82 0.59 8.89
N ASN A 53 14.04 -0.46 8.61
CA ASN A 53 12.65 -0.38 8.19
C ASN A 53 11.86 -1.55 8.81
N SER A 54 10.62 -1.30 9.20
CA SER A 54 9.72 -2.31 9.76
C SER A 54 9.38 -3.45 8.78
N ALA A 55 9.47 -3.22 7.47
CA ALA A 55 9.31 -4.27 6.46
C ALA A 55 10.37 -5.37 6.56
N TYR A 56 11.54 -5.06 7.14
CA TYR A 56 12.66 -5.98 7.35
C TYR A 56 12.66 -6.65 8.74
N THR A 57 11.52 -6.69 9.40
CA THR A 57 11.33 -7.32 10.71
C THR A 57 10.28 -8.40 10.65
N ALA A 58 10.24 -9.30 11.64
CA ALA A 58 9.16 -10.26 11.81
C ALA A 58 7.90 -9.68 12.46
N ALA A 59 7.96 -8.46 13.00
CA ALA A 59 6.84 -7.79 13.64
C ALA A 59 5.68 -7.53 12.67
N GLY A 60 4.46 -7.50 13.20
CA GLY A 60 3.27 -7.16 12.41
C GLY A 60 3.33 -5.74 11.85
N LEU A 61 2.86 -5.58 10.62
CA LEU A 61 2.74 -4.29 9.95
C LEU A 61 1.27 -3.89 9.91
N ARG A 62 0.96 -2.72 10.46
CA ARG A 62 -0.40 -2.15 10.39
C ARG A 62 -0.75 -1.78 8.95
N ASN A 63 -2.04 -1.78 8.64
CA ASN A 63 -2.55 -1.41 7.32
C ASN A 63 -2.10 0.00 6.93
N HIS A 64 -1.42 0.13 5.79
CA HIS A 64 -0.80 1.35 5.28
C HIS A 64 -0.72 1.34 3.76
N ILE A 65 -0.45 2.50 3.17
CA ILE A 65 0.06 2.60 1.81
C ILE A 65 1.58 2.78 1.85
N ASP A 66 2.26 2.34 0.81
CA ASP A 66 3.69 2.57 0.66
C ASP A 66 3.99 3.99 0.16
N LEU A 67 5.09 4.54 0.67
CA LEU A 67 5.68 5.82 0.26
C LEU A 67 4.70 7.03 0.36
N PRO A 68 3.96 7.19 1.48
CA PRO A 68 3.00 8.28 1.63
C PRO A 68 3.66 9.67 1.64
N TYR A 69 4.96 9.74 1.84
CA TYR A 69 5.79 10.95 1.82
C TYR A 69 6.35 11.32 0.45
N TYR A 70 6.00 10.57 -0.62
CA TYR A 70 6.28 10.97 -2.00
C TYR A 70 5.19 11.91 -2.49
N GLU A 71 5.56 12.87 -3.34
CA GLU A 71 4.59 13.76 -4.01
C GLU A 71 3.55 12.93 -4.75
N ILE A 72 4.02 11.99 -5.56
CA ILE A 72 3.20 10.99 -6.23
C ILE A 72 3.61 9.62 -5.65
N ALA A 73 2.80 9.08 -4.74
CA ALA A 73 2.98 7.71 -4.26
C ALA A 73 2.86 6.72 -5.43
N PRO A 74 3.59 5.58 -5.42
CA PRO A 74 3.45 4.56 -6.46
C PRO A 74 2.00 4.19 -6.69
N GLY A 75 1.62 4.02 -7.97
CA GLY A 75 0.26 3.68 -8.34
C GLY A 75 -0.12 2.26 -7.93
N TYR A 76 0.75 1.31 -8.25
CA TYR A 76 0.55 -0.10 -7.97
C TYR A 76 1.80 -0.72 -7.35
N GLN A 77 1.55 -1.71 -6.51
CA GLN A 77 2.59 -2.53 -5.90
C GLN A 77 2.34 -4.01 -6.21
N PHE A 78 3.44 -4.72 -6.37
CA PHE A 78 3.47 -6.15 -6.61
C PHE A 78 4.40 -6.79 -5.58
N LEU A 79 3.88 -7.72 -4.80
CA LEU A 79 4.65 -8.52 -3.86
C LEU A 79 4.73 -9.94 -4.40
N HIS A 80 5.92 -10.36 -4.82
CA HIS A 80 6.19 -11.68 -5.35
C HIS A 80 6.77 -12.55 -4.24
N CYS A 81 6.08 -13.60 -3.90
CA CYS A 81 6.49 -14.54 -2.85
C CYS A 81 7.43 -15.60 -3.44
N LEU A 82 8.70 -15.56 -3.06
CA LEU A 82 9.69 -16.56 -3.43
C LEU A 82 9.69 -17.73 -2.45
N ILE A 83 9.66 -17.42 -1.15
CA ILE A 83 9.66 -18.40 -0.05
C ILE A 83 8.71 -17.92 1.04
N ASN A 84 7.90 -18.80 1.61
CA ASN A 84 7.06 -18.50 2.77
C ASN A 84 6.79 -19.74 3.61
N ASN A 85 7.83 -20.20 4.32
CA ASN A 85 7.81 -21.36 5.19
C ASN A 85 7.62 -21.01 6.67
N ALA A 86 7.78 -19.72 7.05
CA ALA A 86 7.63 -19.26 8.42
C ALA A 86 6.18 -19.41 8.91
N THR A 87 5.97 -19.62 10.20
CA THR A 87 4.65 -19.66 10.82
C THR A 87 4.10 -18.26 11.07
N GLY A 88 2.86 -17.98 10.69
CA GLY A 88 2.28 -16.63 10.72
C GLY A 88 2.57 -15.84 9.44
N GLY A 89 2.58 -14.52 9.52
CA GLY A 89 2.92 -13.62 8.42
C GLY A 89 1.86 -13.52 7.33
N GLU A 90 0.59 -13.78 7.67
CA GLU A 90 -0.54 -13.58 6.76
C GLU A 90 -0.54 -12.13 6.25
N SER A 91 -0.75 -11.99 4.95
CA SER A 91 -0.97 -10.71 4.31
C SER A 91 -2.37 -10.20 4.64
N VAL A 92 -2.47 -8.91 4.87
CA VAL A 92 -3.74 -8.20 5.13
C VAL A 92 -3.94 -7.19 4.00
N ALA A 93 -5.18 -7.09 3.52
CA ALA A 93 -5.58 -6.06 2.57
C ALA A 93 -6.92 -5.44 2.99
N VAL A 94 -7.04 -4.12 2.80
CA VAL A 94 -8.24 -3.34 3.08
C VAL A 94 -8.52 -2.42 1.91
N ASP A 95 -9.72 -2.48 1.34
CA ASP A 95 -10.17 -1.49 0.37
C ASP A 95 -10.44 -0.16 1.09
N GLY A 96 -9.48 0.75 1.03
CA GLY A 96 -9.57 2.06 1.67
C GLY A 96 -10.74 2.90 1.16
N PHE A 97 -11.12 2.77 -0.12
CA PHE A 97 -12.28 3.49 -0.67
C PHE A 97 -13.58 2.98 -0.06
N LYS A 98 -13.68 1.68 0.18
CA LYS A 98 -14.86 1.11 0.88
C LYS A 98 -14.96 1.59 2.33
N VAL A 99 -13.82 1.71 3.01
CA VAL A 99 -13.75 2.27 4.37
C VAL A 99 -14.13 3.76 4.37
N ILE A 100 -13.67 4.53 3.37
CA ILE A 100 -14.04 5.94 3.22
C ILE A 100 -15.53 6.09 2.93
N ASP A 101 -16.14 5.24 2.10
CA ASP A 101 -17.58 5.22 1.87
C ASP A 101 -18.36 5.00 3.16
N TYR A 102 -17.93 4.03 3.95
CA TYR A 102 -18.54 3.77 5.25
C TYR A 102 -18.42 4.99 6.18
N LEU A 103 -17.24 5.62 6.23
CA LEU A 103 -17.02 6.81 7.03
C LEU A 103 -17.89 7.98 6.57
N LYS A 104 -17.96 8.23 5.25
CA LYS A 104 -18.78 9.29 4.65
C LYS A 104 -20.24 9.15 5.01
N ASN A 105 -20.77 7.92 4.93
CA ASN A 105 -22.19 7.65 5.16
C ASN A 105 -22.58 7.65 6.65
N ASN A 106 -21.69 7.23 7.53
CA ASN A 106 -22.00 7.05 8.95
C ASN A 106 -21.40 8.16 9.85
N HIS A 107 -20.36 8.84 9.38
CA HIS A 107 -19.61 9.87 10.11
C HIS A 107 -19.19 11.01 9.18
N PRO A 108 -20.12 11.74 8.55
CA PRO A 108 -19.83 12.73 7.51
C PRO A 108 -18.91 13.86 7.98
N ASN A 109 -19.00 14.28 9.24
CA ASN A 109 -18.13 15.31 9.79
C ASN A 109 -16.65 14.84 9.87
N ASP A 110 -16.43 13.57 10.27
CA ASP A 110 -15.10 12.99 10.31
C ASP A 110 -14.53 12.82 8.90
N TYR A 111 -15.36 12.41 7.93
CA TYR A 111 -14.98 12.35 6.52
C TYR A 111 -14.53 13.73 5.99
N ASP A 112 -15.31 14.77 6.26
CA ASP A 112 -15.01 16.14 5.84
C ASP A 112 -13.68 16.65 6.40
N VAL A 113 -13.39 16.35 7.67
CA VAL A 113 -12.13 16.71 8.31
C VAL A 113 -10.95 16.02 7.60
N LEU A 114 -11.05 14.72 7.30
CA LEU A 114 -9.97 13.96 6.65
C LEU A 114 -9.77 14.34 5.16
N LEU A 115 -10.81 14.85 4.52
CA LEU A 115 -10.76 15.37 3.16
C LEU A 115 -10.11 16.77 3.08
N LYS A 116 -10.35 17.62 4.09
CA LYS A 116 -9.97 19.06 4.06
C LYS A 116 -8.67 19.36 4.80
N THR A 117 -8.30 18.52 5.79
CA THR A 117 -7.14 18.79 6.63
C THR A 117 -5.88 18.16 6.03
N SER A 118 -4.88 18.99 5.77
CA SER A 118 -3.58 18.53 5.28
C SER A 118 -2.80 17.83 6.39
N VAL A 119 -2.28 16.66 6.10
CA VAL A 119 -1.45 15.84 6.99
C VAL A 119 -0.01 15.88 6.49
N LYS A 120 0.92 16.02 7.40
CA LYS A 120 2.34 15.93 7.13
C LYS A 120 2.80 14.48 7.18
N PHE A 121 3.33 13.96 6.07
CA PHE A 121 3.99 12.66 5.99
C PHE A 121 5.50 12.88 5.89
N VAL A 122 6.28 12.17 6.71
CA VAL A 122 7.74 12.37 6.81
C VAL A 122 8.46 11.04 6.81
N ASN A 123 9.45 10.93 5.95
CA ASN A 123 10.47 9.88 6.03
C ASN A 123 11.82 10.52 6.30
N ARG A 124 12.51 10.05 7.34
CA ARG A 124 13.89 10.43 7.66
C ARG A 124 14.77 9.22 7.41
N ASP A 125 15.56 9.30 6.36
CA ASP A 125 16.51 8.26 5.99
C ASP A 125 17.94 8.80 6.16
N TYR A 126 18.53 8.44 7.27
CA TYR A 126 19.90 8.85 7.60
C TYR A 126 20.96 8.03 6.84
N THR A 127 20.58 6.91 6.20
CA THR A 127 21.52 6.11 5.39
C THR A 127 21.74 6.74 4.03
N THR A 128 20.73 7.41 3.48
CA THR A 128 20.81 8.16 2.22
C THR A 128 20.92 9.68 2.43
N ASN A 129 21.02 10.14 3.68
CA ASN A 129 21.05 11.56 4.05
C ASN A 129 19.87 12.36 3.46
N THR A 130 18.67 11.77 3.48
CA THR A 130 17.48 12.40 2.92
C THR A 130 16.34 12.52 3.94
N ILE A 131 15.62 13.64 3.86
CA ILE A 131 14.36 13.84 4.58
C ILE A 131 13.30 14.18 3.51
N ARG A 132 12.34 13.29 3.35
CA ARG A 132 11.22 13.47 2.42
C ARG A 132 9.99 13.91 3.20
N VAL A 133 9.36 14.97 2.75
CA VAL A 133 8.19 15.56 3.42
C VAL A 133 7.11 15.80 2.37
N MET A 134 5.90 15.37 2.68
CA MET A 134 4.72 15.65 1.87
C MET A 134 3.57 16.10 2.75
N HIS A 135 2.88 17.13 2.30
CA HIS A 135 1.68 17.65 2.93
C HIS A 135 0.50 17.39 2.01
N LYS A 136 -0.41 16.49 2.41
CA LYS A 136 -1.65 16.19 1.66
C LYS A 136 -2.74 15.72 2.62
N PRO A 137 -4.02 15.92 2.27
CA PRO A 137 -5.12 15.27 2.99
C PRO A 137 -5.01 13.74 2.92
N ILE A 138 -5.65 13.06 3.88
CA ILE A 138 -5.74 11.60 3.87
C ILE A 138 -6.61 11.11 2.70
N ILE A 139 -7.69 11.84 2.40
CA ILE A 139 -8.61 11.54 1.30
C ILE A 139 -8.44 12.60 0.22
N THR A 140 -8.26 12.19 -1.02
CA THR A 140 -8.30 13.09 -2.16
C THR A 140 -9.30 12.62 -3.21
N LEU A 141 -9.95 13.58 -3.86
CA LEU A 141 -10.89 13.35 -4.94
C LEU A 141 -10.28 13.77 -6.29
N ASP A 142 -10.80 13.23 -7.36
CA ASP A 142 -10.52 13.68 -8.72
C ASP A 142 -11.48 14.80 -9.16
N HIS A 143 -11.42 15.17 -10.43
CA HIS A 143 -12.24 16.23 -11.01
C HIS A 143 -13.75 15.89 -11.10
N ASN A 144 -14.12 14.61 -11.00
CA ASN A 144 -15.50 14.13 -10.96
C ASN A 144 -16.03 13.97 -9.52
N ASN A 145 -15.22 14.30 -8.51
CA ASN A 145 -15.46 13.99 -7.10
C ASN A 145 -15.46 12.49 -6.76
N ASP A 146 -14.85 11.66 -7.59
CA ASP A 146 -14.58 10.27 -7.27
C ASP A 146 -13.29 10.14 -6.44
N TYR A 147 -13.16 9.07 -5.65
CA TYR A 147 -11.95 8.85 -4.86
C TYR A 147 -10.73 8.64 -5.75
N ASN A 148 -9.75 9.51 -5.59
CA ASN A 148 -8.49 9.42 -6.32
C ASN A 148 -7.40 8.68 -5.52
N ASP A 149 -7.36 8.94 -4.20
CA ASP A 149 -6.22 8.53 -3.37
C ASP A 149 -6.65 8.45 -1.89
N ILE A 150 -6.26 7.40 -1.21
CA ILE A 150 -6.17 7.37 0.25
C ILE A 150 -4.71 7.34 0.65
N ARG A 151 -4.30 8.26 1.51
CA ARG A 151 -2.92 8.39 1.98
C ARG A 151 -2.88 8.17 3.49
N PHE A 152 -2.42 6.99 3.89
CA PHE A 152 -2.44 6.62 5.29
C PHE A 152 -1.24 5.73 5.67
N SER A 153 -0.54 6.13 6.72
CA SER A 153 0.49 5.31 7.37
C SER A 153 0.78 5.88 8.75
N VAL A 154 0.58 5.08 9.78
CA VAL A 154 0.88 5.49 11.17
C VAL A 154 2.37 5.77 11.35
N ALA A 155 3.23 4.99 10.68
CA ALA A 155 4.69 5.09 10.81
C ALA A 155 5.26 6.39 10.25
N TYR A 156 4.61 6.98 9.25
CA TYR A 156 5.12 8.14 8.52
C TYR A 156 4.31 9.42 8.75
N MET A 157 3.24 9.37 9.54
CA MET A 157 2.52 10.58 9.93
C MET A 157 3.40 11.42 10.85
N GLY A 158 3.67 12.65 10.44
CA GLY A 158 4.40 13.64 11.24
C GLY A 158 3.50 14.38 12.21
N VAL A 159 4.08 15.32 12.95
CA VAL A 159 3.33 16.22 13.82
C VAL A 159 2.39 17.06 12.96
N MET A 160 1.13 17.18 13.40
CA MET A 160 0.12 17.99 12.72
C MET A 160 0.48 19.47 12.82
N ASP A 161 0.32 20.14 11.70
CA ASP A 161 0.49 21.59 11.57
C ASP A 161 -0.86 22.18 11.14
N CYS A 162 -1.78 22.27 12.10
CA CYS A 162 -3.10 22.86 11.90
C CYS A 162 -3.45 23.76 13.09
N HIS A 163 -4.49 24.60 12.91
CA HIS A 163 -4.93 25.47 14.00
C HIS A 163 -5.33 24.64 15.23
N PRO A 164 -4.99 25.06 16.46
CA PRO A 164 -5.29 24.32 17.69
C PRO A 164 -6.75 23.88 17.81
N ASP A 165 -7.69 24.74 17.42
CA ASP A 165 -9.14 24.43 17.47
C ASP A 165 -9.57 23.28 16.54
N GLN A 166 -8.76 22.95 15.54
CA GLN A 166 -9.01 21.84 14.61
C GLN A 166 -8.37 20.53 15.07
N MET A 167 -7.45 20.59 16.00
CA MET A 167 -6.61 19.46 16.42
C MET A 167 -7.44 18.31 16.99
N ASP A 168 -8.37 18.61 17.91
CA ASP A 168 -9.21 17.60 18.55
C ASP A 168 -10.15 16.92 17.54
N HIS A 169 -10.73 17.69 16.63
CA HIS A 169 -11.59 17.17 15.56
C HIS A 169 -10.79 16.27 14.62
N PHE A 170 -9.60 16.71 14.22
CA PHE A 170 -8.74 15.90 13.36
C PHE A 170 -8.35 14.57 14.02
N TYR A 171 -7.84 14.59 15.26
CA TYR A 171 -7.44 13.36 15.93
C TYR A 171 -8.61 12.44 16.27
N SER A 172 -9.82 12.98 16.48
CA SER A 172 -11.04 12.19 16.62
C SER A 172 -11.34 11.44 15.31
N ALA A 173 -11.37 12.14 14.18
CA ALA A 173 -11.61 11.57 12.86
C ALA A 173 -10.51 10.56 12.47
N TYR A 174 -9.25 10.89 12.74
CA TYR A 174 -8.11 10.01 12.48
C TYR A 174 -8.19 8.69 13.26
N ARG A 175 -8.49 8.74 14.57
CA ARG A 175 -8.66 7.52 15.40
C ARG A 175 -9.80 6.65 14.91
N LYS A 176 -10.90 7.27 14.45
CA LYS A 176 -12.03 6.54 13.87
C LYS A 176 -11.64 5.85 12.57
N LEU A 177 -10.96 6.56 11.65
CA LEU A 177 -10.45 5.95 10.44
C LEU A 177 -9.47 4.81 10.76
N LEU A 178 -8.53 5.02 11.68
CA LEU A 178 -7.60 3.99 12.12
C LEU A 178 -8.31 2.73 12.63
N SER A 179 -9.37 2.90 13.44
CA SER A 179 -10.19 1.79 13.92
C SER A 179 -10.88 1.04 12.78
N LEU A 180 -11.46 1.76 11.82
CA LEU A 180 -12.13 1.17 10.66
C LEU A 180 -11.16 0.43 9.74
N LEU A 181 -9.96 0.96 9.53
CA LEU A 181 -8.91 0.32 8.72
C LEU A 181 -8.36 -0.97 9.35
N HIS A 182 -8.66 -1.25 10.62
CA HIS A 182 -8.30 -2.49 11.31
C HIS A 182 -9.54 -3.29 11.76
N ASP A 183 -10.71 -2.96 11.23
CA ASP A 183 -11.95 -3.69 11.50
C ASP A 183 -12.02 -4.93 10.61
N GLN A 184 -12.22 -6.09 11.21
CA GLN A 184 -12.30 -7.40 10.51
C GLN A 184 -13.36 -7.43 9.40
N ARG A 185 -14.39 -6.56 9.46
CA ARG A 185 -15.40 -6.43 8.40
C ARG A 185 -14.83 -5.94 7.07
N PHE A 186 -13.69 -5.23 7.10
CA PHE A 186 -13.04 -4.66 5.93
C PHE A 186 -11.73 -5.35 5.58
N GLU A 187 -11.18 -6.19 6.48
CA GLU A 187 -9.93 -6.89 6.26
C GLU A 187 -10.11 -8.18 5.47
N ILE A 188 -9.27 -8.37 4.47
CA ILE A 188 -9.04 -9.65 3.81
C ILE A 188 -7.71 -10.17 4.31
N ASN A 189 -7.70 -11.35 4.93
CA ASN A 189 -6.51 -12.01 5.43
C ASN A 189 -6.23 -13.26 4.60
N PHE A 190 -5.00 -13.41 4.12
CA PHE A 190 -4.60 -14.57 3.34
C PHE A 190 -3.10 -14.86 3.48
N ARG A 191 -2.73 -16.11 3.31
CA ARG A 191 -1.33 -16.52 3.30
C ARG A 191 -0.85 -16.66 1.86
N MET A 192 0.19 -15.92 1.49
CA MET A 192 0.87 -16.09 0.21
C MET A 192 1.65 -17.40 0.19
N GLN A 193 1.58 -18.08 -0.93
CA GLN A 193 2.40 -19.28 -1.22
C GLN A 193 3.56 -18.89 -2.14
N ALA A 194 4.64 -19.68 -2.13
CA ALA A 194 5.71 -19.52 -3.10
C ALA A 194 5.13 -19.54 -4.54
N GLY A 195 5.52 -18.59 -5.37
CA GLY A 195 4.98 -18.39 -6.71
C GLY A 195 3.70 -17.53 -6.77
N ASP A 196 3.24 -16.96 -5.65
CA ASP A 196 2.17 -15.96 -5.67
C ASP A 196 2.73 -14.56 -5.95
N ILE A 197 2.05 -13.81 -6.83
CA ILE A 197 2.26 -12.36 -6.97
C ILE A 197 0.99 -11.67 -6.52
N PHE A 198 1.01 -11.06 -5.34
CA PHE A 198 -0.05 -10.21 -4.83
C PHE A 198 0.12 -8.80 -5.40
N SER A 199 -0.84 -8.35 -6.17
CA SER A 199 -0.86 -7.06 -6.85
C SER A 199 -1.97 -6.19 -6.29
N PHE A 200 -1.70 -4.91 -6.04
CA PHE A 200 -2.73 -3.99 -5.53
C PHE A 200 -2.49 -2.54 -5.93
N ASN A 201 -3.58 -1.79 -6.03
CA ASN A 201 -3.56 -0.34 -6.19
C ASN A 201 -3.16 0.29 -4.87
N ASN A 202 -1.90 0.72 -4.74
CA ASN A 202 -1.33 1.30 -3.53
C ASN A 202 -1.97 2.63 -3.12
N ARG A 203 -2.75 3.25 -4.01
CA ARG A 203 -3.47 4.51 -3.73
C ARG A 203 -4.93 4.29 -3.33
N ARG A 204 -5.39 3.02 -3.31
CA ARG A 204 -6.73 2.60 -2.90
C ARG A 204 -6.69 1.57 -1.79
N VAL A 205 -5.85 0.56 -1.91
CA VAL A 205 -5.78 -0.58 -1.01
C VAL A 205 -4.66 -0.37 0.00
N LEU A 206 -5.03 -0.39 1.27
CA LEU A 206 -4.05 -0.49 2.34
C LEU A 206 -3.67 -1.94 2.51
N HIS A 207 -2.39 -2.17 2.77
CA HIS A 207 -1.88 -3.50 3.01
C HIS A 207 -1.12 -3.56 4.33
N GLY A 208 -1.06 -4.76 4.88
CA GLY A 208 -0.37 -5.05 6.12
C GLY A 208 0.08 -6.50 6.18
N ARG A 209 0.66 -6.87 7.29
CA ARG A 209 1.12 -8.23 7.53
C ARG A 209 0.99 -8.55 9.02
N LYS A 210 0.49 -9.72 9.35
CA LYS A 210 0.57 -10.21 10.73
C LYS A 210 2.01 -10.56 11.08
N GLU A 211 2.32 -10.59 12.36
CA GLU A 211 3.63 -11.05 12.85
C GLU A 211 3.87 -12.50 12.43
N TYR A 212 5.13 -12.89 12.35
CA TYR A 212 5.53 -14.25 12.10
C TYR A 212 6.72 -14.65 12.98
N ASP A 213 6.89 -15.94 13.20
CA ASP A 213 8.05 -16.46 13.92
C ASP A 213 9.22 -16.63 12.95
N ALA A 214 10.21 -15.74 13.04
CA ALA A 214 11.42 -15.77 12.21
C ALA A 214 12.27 -17.05 12.41
N ASN A 215 12.09 -17.76 13.52
CA ASN A 215 12.82 -19.01 13.79
C ASN A 215 12.11 -20.24 13.24
N SER A 216 10.86 -20.12 12.77
CA SER A 216 10.05 -21.25 12.30
C SER A 216 10.26 -21.60 10.83
N GLY A 217 10.93 -20.73 10.05
CA GLY A 217 11.19 -20.92 8.63
C GLY A 217 11.54 -19.64 7.92
N GLU A 218 11.89 -19.76 6.65
CA GLU A 218 12.28 -18.65 5.81
C GLU A 218 11.06 -17.96 5.18
N ARG A 219 11.12 -16.61 5.09
CA ARG A 219 10.15 -15.79 4.40
C ARG A 219 10.87 -14.76 3.54
N HIS A 220 10.71 -14.87 2.22
CA HIS A 220 11.35 -14.01 1.24
C HIS A 220 10.35 -13.57 0.17
N LEU A 221 10.09 -12.28 0.08
CA LEU A 221 9.31 -11.69 -1.00
C LEU A 221 10.16 -10.62 -1.70
N GLN A 222 9.90 -10.43 -2.99
CA GLN A 222 10.39 -9.30 -3.75
C GLN A 222 9.24 -8.35 -4.07
N GLY A 223 9.48 -7.05 -3.88
CA GLY A 223 8.50 -6.01 -4.14
C GLY A 223 8.87 -5.16 -5.36
N TYR A 224 7.84 -4.74 -6.09
CA TYR A 224 7.96 -3.89 -7.28
C TYR A 224 6.90 -2.82 -7.24
N TYR A 225 7.20 -1.66 -7.80
CA TYR A 225 6.23 -0.59 -8.03
C TYR A 225 6.02 -0.34 -9.52
N MET A 226 4.82 0.08 -9.89
CA MET A 226 4.50 0.69 -11.19
C MET A 226 3.70 1.96 -10.98
N ASP A 227 3.86 2.90 -11.90
CA ASP A 227 3.01 4.08 -11.92
C ASP A 227 1.61 3.74 -12.45
N ARG A 228 0.64 4.55 -12.06
CA ARG A 228 -0.77 4.33 -12.41
C ARG A 228 -0.99 4.38 -13.91
N ASP A 229 -0.28 5.27 -14.57
CA ASP A 229 -0.37 5.49 -16.02
C ASP A 229 0.05 4.24 -16.82
N GLU A 230 1.03 3.49 -16.31
CA GLU A 230 1.52 2.27 -16.95
C GLU A 230 0.47 1.16 -16.95
N ILE A 231 -0.20 0.96 -15.83
CA ILE A 231 -1.25 -0.06 -15.70
C ILE A 231 -2.49 0.32 -16.49
N LEU A 232 -2.95 1.57 -16.34
CA LEU A 232 -4.15 2.05 -17.03
C LEU A 232 -3.93 2.17 -18.54
N GLY A 233 -2.77 2.67 -18.96
CA GLY A 233 -2.41 2.76 -20.37
C GLY A 233 -2.38 1.39 -21.04
N ARG A 234 -1.79 0.38 -20.38
CA ARG A 234 -1.78 -1.01 -20.87
C ARG A 234 -3.19 -1.62 -20.91
N LEU A 235 -4.00 -1.37 -19.87
CA LEU A 235 -5.38 -1.85 -19.82
C LEU A 235 -6.21 -1.26 -20.96
N ASN A 236 -6.18 0.06 -21.13
CA ASN A 236 -6.87 0.77 -22.18
C ASN A 236 -6.46 0.27 -23.58
N TYR A 237 -5.17 0.01 -23.80
CA TYR A 237 -4.68 -0.56 -25.06
C TYR A 237 -5.29 -1.94 -25.31
N ILE A 238 -5.30 -2.84 -24.32
CA ILE A 238 -5.84 -4.19 -24.45
C ILE A 238 -7.36 -4.16 -24.71
N GLU A 239 -8.09 -3.25 -24.06
CA GLU A 239 -9.54 -3.12 -24.23
C GLU A 239 -9.92 -2.55 -25.59
N ASN A 240 -9.11 -1.63 -26.12
CA ASN A 240 -9.31 -1.10 -27.47
C ASN A 240 -8.95 -2.08 -28.60
N LEU A 241 -8.16 -3.13 -28.31
CA LEU A 241 -7.91 -4.21 -29.29
C LEU A 241 -9.04 -5.24 -29.35
N ASN A 242 -9.90 -5.29 -28.32
CA ASN A 242 -11.00 -6.23 -28.21
C ASN A 242 -12.29 -5.46 -27.83
N PRO A 243 -12.82 -4.59 -28.73
CA PRO A 243 -14.00 -3.78 -28.46
C PRO A 243 -15.29 -4.62 -28.32
#